data_473b0b8bc27662bf6396bd36e5602928
#
_entry.id   473b0b8bc27662bf6396bd36e5602928
#
_cell.length_a   1.000
_cell.length_b   1.000
_cell.length_c   1.000
_cell.angle_alpha   90.00
_cell.angle_beta   90.00
_cell.angle_gamma   90.00
#
_symmetry.space_group_name_H-M   'P 1'
#
loop_
_entity.id
_entity.type
_entity.pdbx_description
1 polymer ?
#
loop_
_entity_poly.entity_id
_entity_poly.type
_entity_poly.pdbx_seq_one_letter_code
_entity_poly.pdbx_strand_id
1 'polypeptide(L)'
;MKRALVCGAGGFIGGHLVKRLKAEGYWVRGVDIKEHEFHPSVADEFVLGDLREQSVCRKITGDLRFDELYQLAADMGGAGYIFTGEHDAAVMHNSATINLNMVEEAKNSGIPKIFYSSSACIYPEEAQMDPANHGLPEKIAYPAHPDSEYGWEKLFSERLYLSYQRNYGIDVHIARFHNVFGPEGTWEGGKEKAPAAMCRKVAETADSGEIEMWGDGEQTRTFLYIDECLEGVRRLMESDFSGPVNIGSDELISINDLAKMVMGFSGKDLRIRHIPGPLGVRGRSSDNKLIQEKLGWRPTWPLSKGMEITYRWIEDQVRSRRNP
;
A
#
# COMPACT_ATOMS: atom_id res chain seq x y z
N MET A 1 -16.17 -22.82 6.62
CA MET A 1 -14.89 -22.16 6.26
C MET A 1 -15.26 -20.95 5.43
N LYS A 2 -14.85 -19.75 5.85
CA LYS A 2 -15.08 -18.52 5.09
C LYS A 2 -14.23 -18.52 3.81
N ARG A 3 -14.74 -17.84 2.76
CA ARG A 3 -14.06 -17.70 1.47
C ARG A 3 -13.75 -16.24 1.20
N ALA A 4 -12.51 -15.97 0.81
CA ALA A 4 -12.06 -14.64 0.46
C ALA A 4 -11.57 -14.58 -0.99
N LEU A 5 -11.92 -13.49 -1.69
CA LEU A 5 -11.36 -13.12 -2.99
C LEU A 5 -10.39 -11.96 -2.78
N VAL A 6 -9.12 -12.15 -3.15
CA VAL A 6 -8.06 -11.14 -3.03
C VAL A 6 -7.63 -10.69 -4.41
N CYS A 7 -8.00 -9.47 -4.80
CA CYS A 7 -7.56 -8.82 -6.03
C CYS A 7 -6.25 -8.07 -5.79
N GLY A 8 -5.26 -8.24 -6.66
CA GLY A 8 -3.90 -7.76 -6.45
C GLY A 8 -3.03 -8.74 -5.62
N ALA A 9 -3.37 -10.03 -5.65
CA ALA A 9 -2.72 -11.08 -4.84
C ALA A 9 -1.28 -11.40 -5.25
N GLY A 10 -0.86 -11.04 -6.46
CA GLY A 10 0.53 -11.12 -6.93
C GLY A 10 1.40 -9.93 -6.50
N GLY A 11 0.79 -8.90 -5.88
CA GLY A 11 1.48 -7.73 -5.35
C GLY A 11 1.90 -7.88 -3.89
N PHE A 12 2.63 -6.89 -3.39
CA PHE A 12 3.19 -6.85 -2.04
C PHE A 12 2.13 -7.06 -0.93
N ILE A 13 1.17 -6.15 -0.81
CA ILE A 13 0.17 -6.22 0.27
C ILE A 13 -0.76 -7.42 0.06
N GLY A 14 -1.16 -7.68 -1.20
CA GLY A 14 -2.05 -8.79 -1.53
C GLY A 14 -1.44 -10.15 -1.22
N GLY A 15 -0.17 -10.38 -1.56
CA GLY A 15 0.54 -11.62 -1.24
C GLY A 15 0.63 -11.90 0.26
N HIS A 16 0.98 -10.87 1.04
CA HIS A 16 0.97 -10.97 2.50
C HIS A 16 -0.43 -11.18 3.08
N LEU A 17 -1.47 -10.53 2.51
CA LEU A 17 -2.85 -10.74 2.94
C LEU A 17 -3.32 -12.17 2.67
N VAL A 18 -2.97 -12.75 1.52
CA VAL A 18 -3.25 -14.16 1.22
C VAL A 18 -2.66 -15.06 2.29
N LYS A 19 -1.38 -14.87 2.68
CA LYS A 19 -0.73 -15.64 3.76
C LYS A 19 -1.49 -15.48 5.08
N ARG A 20 -1.88 -14.25 5.43
CA ARG A 20 -2.62 -13.95 6.66
C ARG A 20 -3.99 -14.65 6.68
N LEU A 21 -4.78 -14.54 5.62
CA LEU A 21 -6.09 -15.19 5.52
C LEU A 21 -6.00 -16.71 5.55
N LYS A 22 -4.98 -17.30 4.91
CA LYS A 22 -4.71 -18.73 5.01
C LYS A 22 -4.40 -19.16 6.44
N ALA A 23 -3.60 -18.39 7.17
CA ALA A 23 -3.30 -18.67 8.59
C ALA A 23 -4.55 -18.56 9.48
N GLU A 24 -5.52 -17.71 9.12
CA GLU A 24 -6.82 -17.58 9.78
C GLU A 24 -7.85 -18.64 9.35
N GLY A 25 -7.48 -19.57 8.47
CA GLY A 25 -8.33 -20.68 8.05
C GLY A 25 -9.34 -20.36 6.94
N TYR A 26 -9.11 -19.28 6.18
CA TYR A 26 -9.93 -18.98 4.99
C TYR A 26 -9.56 -19.90 3.82
N TRP A 27 -10.55 -20.17 2.98
CA TRP A 27 -10.30 -20.57 1.60
C TRP A 27 -10.10 -19.28 0.78
N VAL A 28 -9.00 -19.19 0.05
CA VAL A 28 -8.60 -17.94 -0.62
C VAL A 28 -8.43 -18.17 -2.11
N ARG A 29 -9.12 -17.35 -2.92
CA ARG A 29 -8.80 -17.12 -4.33
C ARG A 29 -8.00 -15.83 -4.45
N GLY A 30 -6.77 -15.94 -4.97
CA GLY A 30 -5.96 -14.80 -5.37
C GLY A 30 -6.11 -14.50 -6.86
N VAL A 31 -6.16 -13.24 -7.23
CA VAL A 31 -6.22 -12.81 -8.64
C VAL A 31 -5.24 -11.67 -8.87
N ASP A 32 -4.45 -11.74 -9.94
CA ASP A 32 -3.54 -10.68 -10.38
C ASP A 32 -3.19 -10.86 -11.87
N ILE A 33 -2.64 -9.83 -12.50
CA ILE A 33 -2.07 -9.91 -13.86
C ILE A 33 -0.72 -10.64 -13.87
N LYS A 34 -0.12 -10.87 -12.70
CA LYS A 34 1.16 -11.55 -12.52
C LYS A 34 1.13 -12.46 -11.29
N GLU A 35 1.96 -13.49 -11.29
CA GLU A 35 2.26 -14.25 -10.06
C GLU A 35 3.09 -13.41 -9.07
N HIS A 36 3.14 -13.85 -7.81
CA HIS A 36 3.99 -13.23 -6.81
C HIS A 36 5.47 -13.43 -7.18
N GLU A 37 6.26 -12.37 -7.09
CA GLU A 37 7.64 -12.34 -7.63
C GLU A 37 8.61 -13.24 -6.85
N PHE A 38 8.41 -13.39 -5.54
CA PHE A 38 9.41 -14.00 -4.65
C PHE A 38 9.09 -15.43 -4.25
N HIS A 39 7.86 -15.87 -4.40
CA HIS A 39 7.42 -17.22 -4.05
C HIS A 39 6.08 -17.55 -4.73
N PRO A 40 5.76 -18.83 -4.93
CA PRO A 40 4.43 -19.25 -5.34
C PRO A 40 3.36 -18.78 -4.34
N SER A 41 2.19 -18.40 -4.83
CA SER A 41 1.07 -18.04 -3.95
C SER A 41 0.62 -19.22 -3.12
N VAL A 42 0.29 -18.98 -1.85
CA VAL A 42 -0.31 -19.98 -0.95
C VAL A 42 -1.84 -19.97 -0.97
N ALA A 43 -2.47 -19.22 -1.88
CA ALA A 43 -3.90 -19.26 -2.11
C ALA A 43 -4.35 -20.67 -2.52
N ASP A 44 -5.59 -21.07 -2.17
CA ASP A 44 -6.16 -22.33 -2.63
C ASP A 44 -6.35 -22.36 -4.14
N GLU A 45 -6.60 -21.18 -4.72
CA GLU A 45 -6.65 -20.98 -6.15
C GLU A 45 -6.01 -19.63 -6.50
N PHE A 46 -5.14 -19.60 -7.50
CA PHE A 46 -4.57 -18.37 -8.05
C PHE A 46 -4.93 -18.25 -9.52
N VAL A 47 -5.54 -17.12 -9.88
CA VAL A 47 -5.99 -16.84 -11.24
C VAL A 47 -5.16 -15.71 -11.83
N LEU A 48 -4.43 -16.00 -12.89
CA LEU A 48 -3.84 -14.96 -13.74
C LEU A 48 -4.95 -14.32 -14.58
N GLY A 49 -5.22 -13.04 -14.35
CA GLY A 49 -6.30 -12.34 -15.04
C GLY A 49 -6.23 -10.82 -14.89
N ASP A 50 -6.62 -10.14 -15.95
CA ASP A 50 -6.68 -8.69 -15.99
C ASP A 50 -8.06 -8.20 -15.54
N LEU A 51 -8.12 -7.53 -14.39
CA LEU A 51 -9.38 -7.00 -13.83
C LEU A 51 -9.94 -5.78 -14.58
N ARG A 52 -9.21 -5.26 -15.55
CA ARG A 52 -9.76 -4.29 -16.52
C ARG A 52 -10.74 -4.96 -17.50
N GLU A 53 -10.66 -6.28 -17.64
CA GLU A 53 -11.57 -7.08 -18.44
C GLU A 53 -12.78 -7.53 -17.60
N GLN A 54 -13.96 -6.99 -17.89
CA GLN A 54 -15.19 -7.33 -17.16
C GLN A 54 -15.49 -8.83 -17.18
N SER A 55 -15.16 -9.52 -18.26
CA SER A 55 -15.33 -10.96 -18.41
C SER A 55 -14.51 -11.76 -17.39
N VAL A 56 -13.29 -11.31 -17.08
CA VAL A 56 -12.45 -11.89 -16.04
C VAL A 56 -13.09 -11.65 -14.68
N CYS A 57 -13.51 -10.40 -14.36
CA CYS A 57 -14.16 -10.07 -13.09
C CYS A 57 -15.41 -10.94 -12.86
N ARG A 58 -16.25 -11.10 -13.88
CA ARG A 58 -17.45 -11.96 -13.83
C ARG A 58 -17.09 -13.43 -13.58
N LYS A 59 -16.07 -13.95 -14.24
CA LYS A 59 -15.63 -15.33 -14.05
C LYS A 59 -15.16 -15.60 -12.63
N ILE A 60 -14.32 -14.73 -12.06
CA ILE A 60 -13.72 -14.96 -10.75
C ILE A 60 -14.68 -14.74 -9.58
N THR A 61 -15.78 -14.04 -9.79
CA THR A 61 -16.80 -13.78 -8.76
C THR A 61 -18.01 -14.70 -8.88
N GLY A 62 -18.28 -15.25 -10.06
CA GLY A 62 -19.57 -15.88 -10.39
C GLY A 62 -19.68 -17.39 -10.15
N ASP A 63 -18.57 -18.11 -10.06
CA ASP A 63 -18.53 -19.57 -9.93
C ASP A 63 -18.56 -20.08 -8.48
N LEU A 64 -18.18 -19.23 -7.53
CA LEU A 64 -18.17 -19.52 -6.10
C LEU A 64 -18.82 -18.39 -5.30
N ARG A 65 -19.37 -18.73 -4.13
CA ARG A 65 -19.77 -17.73 -3.16
C ARG A 65 -18.61 -17.33 -2.29
N PHE A 66 -18.34 -16.01 -2.25
CA PHE A 66 -17.34 -15.41 -1.36
C PHE A 66 -18.04 -14.66 -0.22
N ASP A 67 -17.44 -14.74 0.97
CA ASP A 67 -17.87 -13.99 2.14
C ASP A 67 -17.26 -12.60 2.19
N GLU A 68 -16.03 -12.47 1.66
CA GLU A 68 -15.24 -11.23 1.72
C GLU A 68 -14.47 -11.04 0.40
N LEU A 69 -14.45 -9.79 -0.09
CA LEU A 69 -13.62 -9.35 -1.21
C LEU A 69 -12.63 -8.29 -0.72
N TYR A 70 -11.36 -8.47 -1.06
CA TYR A 70 -10.28 -7.52 -0.78
C TYR A 70 -9.79 -6.91 -2.09
N GLN A 71 -10.18 -5.66 -2.35
CA GLN A 71 -9.78 -4.95 -3.56
C GLN A 71 -8.51 -4.14 -3.29
N LEU A 72 -7.37 -4.71 -3.69
CA LEU A 72 -6.03 -4.12 -3.57
C LEU A 72 -5.39 -3.86 -4.94
N ALA A 73 -5.98 -4.38 -6.02
CA ALA A 73 -5.45 -4.22 -7.36
C ALA A 73 -5.54 -2.75 -7.82
N ALA A 74 -4.43 -2.21 -8.27
CA ALA A 74 -4.34 -0.86 -8.81
C ALA A 74 -3.10 -0.72 -9.69
N ASP A 75 -3.15 0.20 -10.65
CA ASP A 75 -1.94 0.67 -11.32
C ASP A 75 -1.28 1.74 -10.45
N MET A 76 -0.14 1.40 -9.85
CA MET A 76 0.53 2.26 -8.89
C MET A 76 2.04 1.99 -8.82
N GLY A 77 2.78 2.92 -8.23
CA GLY A 77 4.21 2.82 -8.02
C GLY A 77 4.71 3.75 -6.92
N GLY A 78 6.02 3.92 -6.81
CA GLY A 78 6.65 4.91 -5.95
C GLY A 78 6.52 6.35 -6.49
N ALA A 79 7.15 7.31 -5.81
CA ALA A 79 7.09 8.72 -6.16
C ALA A 79 7.52 9.02 -7.61
N GLY A 80 8.54 8.32 -8.12
CA GLY A 80 9.00 8.45 -9.50
C GLY A 80 8.02 7.95 -10.56
N TYR A 81 6.97 7.22 -10.17
CA TYR A 81 5.92 6.75 -11.07
C TYR A 81 4.66 7.63 -10.98
N ILE A 82 4.29 8.06 -9.77
CA ILE A 82 3.02 8.75 -9.50
C ILE A 82 3.11 10.27 -9.69
N PHE A 83 4.27 10.90 -9.43
CA PHE A 83 4.40 12.36 -9.40
C PHE A 83 5.16 12.96 -10.59
N THR A 84 5.48 12.16 -11.62
CA THR A 84 6.17 12.66 -12.84
C THR A 84 5.20 13.20 -13.90
N GLY A 85 3.92 12.86 -13.83
CA GLY A 85 2.93 13.19 -14.86
C GLY A 85 2.96 12.25 -16.08
N GLU A 86 3.97 11.42 -16.21
CA GLU A 86 4.16 10.55 -17.39
C GLU A 86 3.14 9.40 -17.47
N HIS A 87 2.58 9.01 -16.32
CA HIS A 87 1.70 7.84 -16.20
C HIS A 87 0.27 8.16 -15.75
N ASP A 88 -0.08 9.44 -15.58
CA ASP A 88 -1.35 9.89 -15.01
C ASP A 88 -2.57 9.29 -15.68
N ALA A 89 -2.63 9.36 -17.02
CA ALA A 89 -3.74 8.80 -17.77
C ALA A 89 -3.89 7.29 -17.59
N ALA A 90 -2.77 6.55 -17.57
CA ALA A 90 -2.77 5.11 -17.36
C ALA A 90 -3.20 4.74 -15.94
N VAL A 91 -2.66 5.43 -14.93
CA VAL A 91 -3.00 5.24 -13.51
C VAL A 91 -4.50 5.46 -13.27
N MET A 92 -5.04 6.59 -13.76
CA MET A 92 -6.46 6.92 -13.68
C MET A 92 -7.33 5.88 -14.38
N HIS A 93 -7.07 5.63 -15.67
CA HIS A 93 -7.87 4.73 -16.48
C HIS A 93 -7.85 3.29 -15.96
N ASN A 94 -6.66 2.75 -15.69
CA ASN A 94 -6.52 1.36 -15.28
C ASN A 94 -7.17 1.11 -13.92
N SER A 95 -6.87 1.94 -12.93
CA SER A 95 -7.38 1.77 -11.56
C SER A 95 -8.89 2.00 -11.50
N ALA A 96 -9.41 3.04 -12.16
CA ALA A 96 -10.85 3.28 -12.23
C ALA A 96 -11.60 2.12 -12.91
N THR A 97 -11.08 1.60 -14.04
CA THR A 97 -11.68 0.47 -14.76
C THR A 97 -11.74 -0.79 -13.88
N ILE A 98 -10.65 -1.11 -13.17
CA ILE A 98 -10.62 -2.22 -12.21
C ILE A 98 -11.71 -2.05 -11.16
N ASN A 99 -11.79 -0.88 -10.53
CA ASN A 99 -12.76 -0.63 -9.45
C ASN A 99 -14.22 -0.65 -9.93
N LEU A 100 -14.50 -0.07 -11.11
CA LEU A 100 -15.83 -0.12 -11.74
C LEU A 100 -16.27 -1.56 -12.01
N ASN A 101 -15.40 -2.37 -12.63
CA ASN A 101 -15.70 -3.76 -12.94
C ASN A 101 -15.89 -4.59 -11.66
N MET A 102 -14.96 -4.47 -10.70
CA MET A 102 -14.98 -5.31 -9.51
C MET A 102 -16.18 -5.03 -8.60
N VAL A 103 -16.54 -3.76 -8.38
CA VAL A 103 -17.70 -3.45 -7.52
C VAL A 103 -19.02 -3.88 -8.16
N GLU A 104 -19.16 -3.73 -9.48
CA GLU A 104 -20.35 -4.17 -10.22
C GLU A 104 -20.49 -5.70 -10.19
N GLU A 105 -19.42 -6.44 -10.47
CA GLU A 105 -19.48 -7.91 -10.45
C GLU A 105 -19.59 -8.48 -9.03
N ALA A 106 -19.02 -7.82 -8.02
CA ALA A 106 -19.23 -8.18 -6.61
C ALA A 106 -20.70 -8.04 -6.21
N LYS A 107 -21.38 -6.95 -6.62
CA LYS A 107 -22.82 -6.77 -6.45
C LYS A 107 -23.61 -7.86 -7.16
N ASN A 108 -23.31 -8.13 -8.43
CA ASN A 108 -24.02 -9.12 -9.23
C ASN A 108 -23.88 -10.54 -8.69
N SER A 109 -22.74 -10.87 -8.10
CA SER A 109 -22.45 -12.18 -7.48
C SER A 109 -22.88 -12.27 -6.02
N GLY A 110 -23.40 -11.19 -5.44
CA GLY A 110 -23.91 -11.16 -4.07
C GLY A 110 -22.82 -11.27 -3.00
N ILE A 111 -21.61 -10.74 -3.27
CA ILE A 111 -20.53 -10.68 -2.26
C ILE A 111 -20.93 -9.66 -1.19
N PRO A 112 -21.10 -10.06 0.08
CA PRO A 112 -21.73 -9.20 1.08
C PRO A 112 -20.79 -8.15 1.65
N LYS A 113 -19.47 -8.39 1.65
CA LYS A 113 -18.48 -7.56 2.33
C LYS A 113 -17.27 -7.27 1.45
N ILE A 114 -16.92 -5.98 1.32
CA ILE A 114 -15.83 -5.52 0.47
C ILE A 114 -14.86 -4.63 1.25
N PHE A 115 -13.58 -4.96 1.22
CA PHE A 115 -12.50 -4.08 1.60
C PHE A 115 -11.98 -3.32 0.39
N TYR A 116 -11.80 -2.01 0.51
CA TYR A 116 -11.14 -1.18 -0.50
C TYR A 116 -9.91 -0.47 0.06
N SER A 117 -8.77 -0.64 -0.63
CA SER A 117 -7.52 0.07 -0.31
C SER A 117 -7.48 1.43 -0.97
N SER A 118 -7.77 2.47 -0.20
CA SER A 118 -7.51 3.87 -0.54
C SER A 118 -6.08 4.27 -0.13
N SER A 119 -5.75 5.56 -0.21
CA SER A 119 -4.39 6.07 -0.03
C SER A 119 -4.38 7.42 0.68
N ALA A 120 -3.29 7.73 1.37
CA ALA A 120 -3.02 9.07 1.88
C ALA A 120 -2.83 10.13 0.78
N CYS A 121 -2.65 9.74 -0.48
CA CYS A 121 -2.60 10.66 -1.63
C CYS A 121 -3.93 11.37 -1.90
N ILE A 122 -5.02 10.97 -1.25
CA ILE A 122 -6.33 11.67 -1.35
C ILE A 122 -6.37 12.97 -0.56
N TYR A 123 -5.43 13.19 0.37
CA TYR A 123 -5.43 14.37 1.21
C TYR A 123 -4.95 15.61 0.45
N PRO A 124 -5.45 16.81 0.81
CA PRO A 124 -5.06 18.05 0.17
C PRO A 124 -3.54 18.28 0.22
N GLU A 125 -2.95 18.65 -0.93
CA GLU A 125 -1.51 18.90 -1.05
C GLU A 125 -1.06 19.97 -0.06
N GLU A 126 -1.81 21.07 0.07
CA GLU A 126 -1.50 22.18 0.97
C GLU A 126 -1.42 21.77 2.45
N ALA A 127 -2.16 20.74 2.86
CA ALA A 127 -2.08 20.18 4.21
C ALA A 127 -0.81 19.37 4.46
N GLN A 128 0.00 19.15 3.43
CA GLN A 128 1.18 18.30 3.44
C GLN A 128 2.48 19.06 3.14
N MET A 129 2.45 20.41 3.19
CA MET A 129 3.61 21.25 2.86
C MET A 129 4.50 21.57 4.09
N ASP A 130 4.08 21.20 5.30
CA ASP A 130 4.87 21.37 6.52
C ASP A 130 5.57 20.04 6.89
N PRO A 131 6.91 20.01 6.94
CA PRO A 131 7.65 18.83 7.42
C PRO A 131 7.30 18.40 8.85
N ALA A 132 6.84 19.34 9.70
CA ALA A 132 6.38 19.05 11.06
C ALA A 132 4.93 18.55 11.12
N ASN A 133 4.37 18.07 10.04
CA ASN A 133 2.99 17.59 9.93
C ASN A 133 2.60 16.67 11.11
N HIS A 134 1.59 17.09 11.89
CA HIS A 134 1.14 16.39 13.10
C HIS A 134 0.07 15.31 12.85
N GLY A 135 -0.14 14.92 11.60
CA GLY A 135 -1.11 13.92 11.17
C GLY A 135 -2.24 14.51 10.33
N LEU A 136 -2.69 13.72 9.36
CA LEU A 136 -3.76 14.03 8.44
C LEU A 136 -5.05 13.35 8.91
N PRO A 137 -5.96 14.04 9.61
CA PRO A 137 -7.20 13.44 10.06
C PRO A 137 -8.16 13.22 8.87
N GLU A 138 -8.96 12.16 8.92
CA GLU A 138 -9.82 11.73 7.81
C GLU A 138 -10.77 12.81 7.30
N LYS A 139 -11.21 13.71 8.18
CA LYS A 139 -12.16 14.78 7.87
C LYS A 139 -11.63 15.84 6.89
N ILE A 140 -10.31 16.02 6.75
CA ILE A 140 -9.72 17.02 5.88
C ILE A 140 -9.64 16.59 4.41
N ALA A 141 -10.09 15.38 4.07
CA ALA A 141 -10.21 14.96 2.68
C ALA A 141 -11.13 15.85 1.84
N TYR A 142 -11.94 16.68 2.48
CA TYR A 142 -12.84 17.63 1.83
C TYR A 142 -12.72 19.04 2.45
N PRO A 143 -12.71 20.12 1.62
CA PRO A 143 -12.79 20.11 0.15
C PRO A 143 -11.62 19.36 -0.48
N ALA A 144 -11.90 18.61 -1.58
CA ALA A 144 -10.94 17.73 -2.19
C ALA A 144 -9.89 18.49 -3.01
N HIS A 145 -8.62 18.23 -2.74
CA HIS A 145 -7.46 18.69 -3.51
C HIS A 145 -6.31 17.66 -3.41
N PRO A 146 -6.52 16.39 -3.87
CA PRO A 146 -5.51 15.36 -3.87
C PRO A 146 -4.18 15.79 -4.49
N ASP A 147 -3.08 15.22 -3.99
CA ASP A 147 -1.72 15.59 -4.40
C ASP A 147 -1.29 15.04 -5.77
N SER A 148 -2.12 14.21 -6.41
CA SER A 148 -1.81 13.52 -7.66
C SER A 148 -3.06 12.95 -8.32
N GLU A 149 -2.96 12.61 -9.62
CA GLU A 149 -4.05 11.93 -10.33
C GLU A 149 -4.34 10.54 -9.71
N TYR A 150 -3.34 9.88 -9.17
CA TYR A 150 -3.54 8.68 -8.36
C TYR A 150 -4.42 8.96 -7.12
N GLY A 151 -4.20 10.07 -6.44
CA GLY A 151 -5.03 10.52 -5.31
C GLY A 151 -6.47 10.80 -5.73
N TRP A 152 -6.68 11.43 -6.87
CA TRP A 152 -8.01 11.69 -7.43
C TRP A 152 -8.76 10.40 -7.77
N GLU A 153 -8.08 9.42 -8.41
CA GLU A 153 -8.68 8.11 -8.68
C GLU A 153 -9.08 7.40 -7.37
N LYS A 154 -8.20 7.40 -6.38
CA LYS A 154 -8.48 6.78 -5.09
C LYS A 154 -9.69 7.39 -4.39
N LEU A 155 -9.80 8.73 -4.40
CA LEU A 155 -10.93 9.44 -3.82
C LEU A 155 -12.24 9.20 -4.61
N PHE A 156 -12.17 9.16 -5.95
CA PHE A 156 -13.30 8.77 -6.80
C PHE A 156 -13.78 7.37 -6.43
N SER A 157 -12.87 6.42 -6.28
CA SER A 157 -13.22 5.04 -5.95
C SER A 157 -13.78 4.90 -4.53
N GLU A 158 -13.30 5.67 -3.52
CA GLU A 158 -14.00 5.74 -2.22
C GLU A 158 -15.48 6.11 -2.39
N ARG A 159 -15.76 7.16 -3.20
CA ARG A 159 -17.13 7.59 -3.49
C ARG A 159 -17.95 6.53 -4.20
N LEU A 160 -17.34 5.82 -5.16
CA LEU A 160 -17.95 4.72 -5.90
C LEU A 160 -18.39 3.61 -4.94
N TYR A 161 -17.49 3.06 -4.12
CA TYR A 161 -17.79 1.98 -3.18
C TYR A 161 -18.85 2.39 -2.15
N LEU A 162 -18.76 3.59 -1.57
CA LEU A 162 -19.79 4.12 -0.66
C LEU A 162 -21.16 4.32 -1.31
N SER A 163 -21.20 4.56 -2.63
CA SER A 163 -22.47 4.62 -3.36
C SER A 163 -23.11 3.24 -3.51
N TYR A 164 -22.29 2.20 -3.77
CA TYR A 164 -22.77 0.81 -3.78
C TYR A 164 -23.26 0.34 -2.41
N GLN A 165 -22.57 0.73 -1.34
CA GLN A 165 -23.07 0.50 0.02
C GLN A 165 -24.46 1.08 0.24
N ARG A 166 -24.66 2.37 -0.10
CA ARG A 166 -25.96 3.04 0.08
C ARG A 166 -27.08 2.47 -0.77
N ASN A 167 -26.78 2.12 -2.01
CA ASN A 167 -27.80 1.73 -2.99
C ASN A 167 -28.12 0.24 -2.96
N TYR A 168 -27.16 -0.59 -2.60
CA TYR A 168 -27.29 -2.06 -2.70
C TYR A 168 -27.04 -2.79 -1.37
N GLY A 169 -26.69 -2.08 -0.28
CA GLY A 169 -26.53 -2.67 1.04
C GLY A 169 -25.27 -3.54 1.20
N ILE A 170 -24.28 -3.40 0.30
CA ILE A 170 -22.99 -4.08 0.44
C ILE A 170 -22.25 -3.47 1.63
N ASP A 171 -21.71 -4.30 2.51
CA ASP A 171 -20.89 -3.84 3.63
C ASP A 171 -19.49 -3.48 3.15
N VAL A 172 -19.21 -2.16 3.00
CA VAL A 172 -17.94 -1.64 2.46
C VAL A 172 -17.07 -1.12 3.57
N HIS A 173 -15.79 -1.52 3.57
CA HIS A 173 -14.76 -1.08 4.51
C HIS A 173 -13.61 -0.42 3.75
N ILE A 174 -13.33 0.85 4.06
CA ILE A 174 -12.33 1.66 3.34
C ILE A 174 -11.18 2.05 4.26
N ALA A 175 -9.95 1.68 3.86
CA ALA A 175 -8.73 2.11 4.53
C ALA A 175 -7.90 3.03 3.65
N ARG A 176 -7.40 4.13 4.23
CA ARG A 176 -6.42 5.03 3.62
C ARG A 176 -5.03 4.63 4.08
N PHE A 177 -4.27 3.95 3.24
CA PHE A 177 -2.94 3.47 3.58
C PHE A 177 -1.91 4.60 3.58
N HIS A 178 -1.09 4.65 4.64
CA HIS A 178 0.05 5.53 4.78
C HIS A 178 1.36 4.74 4.65
N ASN A 179 1.99 4.80 3.47
CA ASN A 179 3.35 4.29 3.17
C ASN A 179 3.68 2.92 3.76
N VAL A 180 2.92 1.90 3.39
CA VAL A 180 3.19 0.52 3.83
C VAL A 180 4.51 0.03 3.23
N PHE A 181 5.32 -0.65 4.04
CA PHE A 181 6.61 -1.24 3.68
C PHE A 181 6.85 -2.58 4.37
N GLY A 182 7.81 -3.34 3.86
CA GLY A 182 8.19 -4.65 4.41
C GLY A 182 8.96 -5.50 3.40
N PRO A 183 9.36 -6.72 3.78
CA PRO A 183 9.91 -7.71 2.85
C PRO A 183 8.93 -8.07 1.73
N GLU A 184 9.47 -8.62 0.63
CA GLU A 184 8.69 -9.08 -0.53
C GLU A 184 7.91 -7.96 -1.27
N GLY A 185 8.25 -6.69 -1.00
CA GLY A 185 7.80 -5.56 -1.80
C GLY A 185 8.75 -5.27 -2.96
N THR A 186 8.26 -4.52 -3.96
CA THR A 186 9.11 -4.01 -5.05
C THR A 186 10.26 -3.19 -4.46
N TRP A 187 11.49 -3.62 -4.71
CA TRP A 187 12.70 -3.00 -4.14
C TRP A 187 13.65 -2.44 -5.19
N GLU A 188 13.32 -2.63 -6.48
CA GLU A 188 14.07 -2.15 -7.63
C GLU A 188 13.18 -1.89 -8.85
N GLY A 189 13.76 -1.41 -9.96
CA GLY A 189 13.06 -1.22 -11.24
C GLY A 189 12.28 0.10 -11.35
N GLY A 190 12.46 1.06 -10.42
CA GLY A 190 11.93 2.42 -10.50
C GLY A 190 10.51 2.59 -9.93
N LYS A 191 9.84 1.50 -9.51
CA LYS A 191 8.54 1.56 -8.84
C LYS A 191 8.62 1.38 -7.31
N GLU A 192 9.82 1.21 -6.78
CA GLU A 192 10.07 1.04 -5.35
C GLU A 192 9.78 2.31 -4.55
N LYS A 193 9.27 2.13 -3.32
CA LYS A 193 9.06 3.22 -2.37
C LYS A 193 10.33 3.54 -1.57
N ALA A 194 10.38 4.69 -0.92
CA ALA A 194 11.55 5.21 -0.21
C ALA A 194 12.21 4.20 0.76
N PRO A 195 11.51 3.44 1.60
CA PRO A 195 12.13 2.44 2.47
C PRO A 195 12.91 1.38 1.69
N ALA A 196 12.30 0.80 0.67
CA ALA A 196 12.94 -0.25 -0.14
C ALA A 196 14.10 0.31 -0.98
N ALA A 197 13.91 1.49 -1.61
CA ALA A 197 14.96 2.17 -2.36
C ALA A 197 16.18 2.48 -1.47
N MET A 198 15.96 2.93 -0.23
CA MET A 198 17.01 3.22 0.72
C MET A 198 17.76 1.95 1.14
N CYS A 199 17.04 0.89 1.47
CA CYS A 199 17.64 -0.41 1.80
C CYS A 199 18.50 -0.93 0.64
N ARG A 200 18.01 -0.86 -0.61
CA ARG A 200 18.76 -1.29 -1.78
C ARG A 200 20.02 -0.47 -1.97
N LYS A 201 19.93 0.87 -1.96
CA LYS A 201 21.09 1.75 -2.14
C LYS A 201 22.18 1.45 -1.11
N VAL A 202 21.81 1.27 0.15
CA VAL A 202 22.77 0.92 1.21
C VAL A 202 23.35 -0.48 1.00
N ALA A 203 22.54 -1.48 0.63
CA ALA A 203 23.01 -2.85 0.40
C ALA A 203 23.98 -2.94 -0.79
N GLU A 204 23.71 -2.21 -1.88
CA GLU A 204 24.50 -2.23 -3.11
C GLU A 204 25.84 -1.45 -3.00
N THR A 205 25.90 -0.43 -2.12
CA THR A 205 27.05 0.44 -1.99
C THR A 205 28.20 -0.26 -1.26
N ALA A 206 29.44 -0.02 -1.71
CA ALA A 206 30.65 -0.52 -1.06
C ALA A 206 30.85 0.11 0.33
N ASP A 207 31.73 -0.50 1.17
CA ASP A 207 31.88 -0.18 2.60
C ASP A 207 32.25 1.28 2.93
N SER A 208 32.80 2.03 1.98
CA SER A 208 33.16 3.46 2.16
C SER A 208 32.63 4.29 1.01
N GLY A 209 31.36 4.08 0.63
CA GLY A 209 30.75 4.71 -0.53
C GLY A 209 29.77 5.84 -0.20
N GLU A 210 29.11 6.34 -1.25
CA GLU A 210 28.07 7.36 -1.16
C GLU A 210 26.74 6.83 -1.67
N ILE A 211 25.65 7.20 -0.98
CA ILE A 211 24.29 6.97 -1.43
C ILE A 211 23.66 8.28 -1.92
N GLU A 212 23.09 8.25 -3.11
CA GLU A 212 22.41 9.41 -3.68
C GLU A 212 20.99 9.55 -3.11
N MET A 213 20.65 10.78 -2.72
CA MET A 213 19.34 11.15 -2.21
C MET A 213 18.78 12.34 -2.97
N TRP A 214 17.52 12.23 -3.40
CA TRP A 214 16.84 13.33 -4.08
C TRP A 214 16.47 14.45 -3.11
N GLY A 215 16.80 15.70 -3.47
CA GLY A 215 16.51 16.91 -2.72
C GLY A 215 17.36 17.05 -1.45
N ASP A 216 16.83 17.76 -0.47
CA ASP A 216 17.49 18.06 0.81
C ASP A 216 17.36 16.94 1.87
N GLY A 217 16.47 15.97 1.63
CA GLY A 217 16.20 14.87 2.57
C GLY A 217 15.40 15.27 3.82
N GLU A 218 14.96 16.54 3.93
CA GLU A 218 14.22 17.06 5.08
C GLU A 218 12.71 16.78 5.01
N GLN A 219 12.22 16.27 3.88
CA GLN A 219 10.83 15.82 3.79
C GLN A 219 10.59 14.66 4.76
N THR A 220 9.46 14.72 5.45
CA THR A 220 9.12 13.74 6.49
C THR A 220 7.96 12.82 6.07
N ARG A 221 8.01 11.59 6.52
CA ARG A 221 6.99 10.56 6.28
C ARG A 221 6.82 9.71 7.54
N THR A 222 5.67 9.07 7.61
CA THR A 222 5.48 7.91 8.47
C THR A 222 5.44 6.66 7.60
N PHE A 223 5.93 5.55 8.12
CA PHE A 223 5.99 4.27 7.42
C PHE A 223 5.39 3.17 8.30
N LEU A 224 4.48 2.39 7.73
CA LEU A 224 3.77 1.32 8.43
C LEU A 224 4.30 -0.04 7.98
N TYR A 225 4.74 -0.86 8.94
CA TYR A 225 5.19 -2.22 8.65
C TYR A 225 4.02 -3.10 8.20
N ILE A 226 4.29 -4.01 7.26
CA ILE A 226 3.25 -4.80 6.58
C ILE A 226 2.36 -5.59 7.54
N ASP A 227 2.91 -6.24 8.57
CA ASP A 227 2.11 -7.05 9.50
C ASP A 227 1.11 -6.19 10.28
N GLU A 228 1.49 -4.97 10.66
CA GLU A 228 0.57 -4.04 11.31
C GLU A 228 -0.48 -3.48 10.34
N CYS A 229 -0.10 -3.26 9.08
CA CYS A 229 -1.08 -2.92 8.05
C CYS A 229 -2.16 -4.01 7.94
N LEU A 230 -1.76 -5.27 7.88
CA LEU A 230 -2.71 -6.39 7.80
C LEU A 230 -3.55 -6.54 9.07
N GLU A 231 -2.98 -6.29 10.24
CA GLU A 231 -3.73 -6.27 11.50
C GLU A 231 -4.83 -5.20 11.45
N GLY A 232 -4.51 -3.98 11.01
CA GLY A 232 -5.49 -2.91 10.83
C GLY A 232 -6.58 -3.26 9.82
N VAL A 233 -6.21 -3.87 8.68
CA VAL A 233 -7.16 -4.35 7.66
C VAL A 233 -8.12 -5.38 8.23
N ARG A 234 -7.59 -6.39 8.95
CA ARG A 234 -8.44 -7.45 9.52
C ARG A 234 -9.39 -6.91 10.59
N ARG A 235 -8.92 -6.06 11.48
CA ARG A 235 -9.78 -5.39 12.49
C ARG A 235 -10.88 -4.56 11.86
N LEU A 236 -10.55 -3.80 10.80
CA LEU A 236 -11.54 -3.03 10.08
C LEU A 236 -12.61 -3.93 9.46
N MET A 237 -12.19 -5.01 8.79
CA MET A 237 -13.09 -5.98 8.17
C MET A 237 -13.96 -6.78 9.18
N GLU A 238 -13.51 -6.93 10.41
CA GLU A 238 -14.24 -7.60 11.48
C GLU A 238 -15.17 -6.67 12.27
N SER A 239 -15.05 -5.36 12.06
CA SER A 239 -15.85 -4.35 12.75
C SER A 239 -17.13 -3.99 11.98
N ASP A 240 -18.01 -3.22 12.62
CA ASP A 240 -19.16 -2.58 12.00
C ASP A 240 -18.84 -1.18 11.45
N PHE A 241 -17.56 -0.78 11.47
CA PHE A 241 -17.13 0.54 11.02
C PHE A 241 -16.67 0.52 9.56
N SER A 242 -17.39 1.21 8.69
CA SER A 242 -17.10 1.24 7.25
C SER A 242 -15.86 2.07 6.85
N GLY A 243 -15.46 3.00 7.69
CA GLY A 243 -14.45 4.00 7.29
C GLY A 243 -15.05 5.16 6.49
N PRO A 244 -14.26 5.88 5.66
CA PRO A 244 -12.81 5.72 5.48
C PRO A 244 -12.01 5.98 6.74
N VAL A 245 -10.95 5.21 6.96
CA VAL A 245 -10.06 5.34 8.12
C VAL A 245 -8.59 5.23 7.72
N ASN A 246 -7.74 6.01 8.36
CA ASN A 246 -6.29 5.89 8.18
C ASN A 246 -5.78 4.57 8.77
N ILE A 247 -4.97 3.86 7.98
CA ILE A 247 -4.13 2.76 8.47
C ILE A 247 -2.67 3.17 8.20
N GLY A 248 -2.00 3.68 9.23
CA GLY A 248 -0.68 4.26 9.14
C GLY A 248 0.01 4.34 10.49
N SER A 249 1.32 4.60 10.49
CA SER A 249 2.09 4.92 11.70
C SER A 249 2.02 6.43 11.98
N ASP A 250 2.20 6.82 13.22
CA ASP A 250 2.39 8.20 13.68
C ASP A 250 3.86 8.53 13.98
N GLU A 251 4.78 7.57 13.79
CA GLU A 251 6.22 7.75 13.95
C GLU A 251 6.81 8.50 12.75
N LEU A 252 6.94 9.83 12.89
CA LEU A 252 7.42 10.73 11.83
C LEU A 252 8.94 10.70 11.74
N ILE A 253 9.48 10.51 10.53
CA ILE A 253 10.92 10.49 10.27
C ILE A 253 11.26 11.29 9.01
N SER A 254 12.41 12.01 9.00
CA SER A 254 12.97 12.58 7.78
C SER A 254 13.59 11.51 6.89
N ILE A 255 13.69 11.79 5.58
CA ILE A 255 14.36 10.85 4.67
C ILE A 255 15.86 10.77 4.99
N ASN A 256 16.47 11.85 5.48
CA ASN A 256 17.83 11.85 5.99
C ASN A 256 18.01 10.87 7.16
N ASP A 257 17.10 10.88 8.14
CA ASP A 257 17.20 10.01 9.31
C ASP A 257 16.83 8.56 8.98
N LEU A 258 15.90 8.34 8.04
CA LEU A 258 15.65 7.02 7.47
C LEU A 258 16.93 6.44 6.84
N ALA A 259 17.66 7.23 6.06
CA ALA A 259 18.93 6.81 5.48
C ALA A 259 19.96 6.46 6.54
N LYS A 260 20.16 7.33 7.54
CA LYS A 260 21.08 7.06 8.67
C LYS A 260 20.70 5.79 9.42
N MET A 261 19.42 5.56 9.66
CA MET A 261 18.92 4.33 10.28
C MET A 261 19.34 3.08 9.48
N VAL A 262 19.11 3.07 8.18
CA VAL A 262 19.46 1.93 7.31
C VAL A 262 20.97 1.76 7.19
N MET A 263 21.74 2.85 7.09
CA MET A 263 23.19 2.82 7.12
C MET A 263 23.71 2.17 8.41
N GLY A 264 23.08 2.50 9.57
CA GLY A 264 23.41 1.87 10.86
C GLY A 264 23.23 0.35 10.87
N PHE A 265 22.22 -0.20 10.19
CA PHE A 265 22.03 -1.66 10.07
C PHE A 265 23.10 -2.33 9.23
N SER A 266 23.66 -1.62 8.24
CA SER A 266 24.68 -2.18 7.35
C SER A 266 26.05 -2.34 8.01
N GLY A 267 26.36 -1.54 9.04
CA GLY A 267 27.69 -1.43 9.62
C GLY A 267 28.76 -0.79 8.71
N LYS A 268 28.37 -0.25 7.55
CA LYS A 268 29.25 0.39 6.57
C LYS A 268 29.49 1.87 6.91
N ASP A 269 30.66 2.42 6.54
CA ASP A 269 30.97 3.86 6.61
C ASP A 269 30.48 4.56 5.32
N LEU A 270 29.20 4.93 5.29
CA LEU A 270 28.57 5.54 4.13
C LEU A 270 28.31 7.03 4.33
N ARG A 271 28.24 7.76 3.21
CA ARG A 271 27.86 9.18 3.18
C ARG A 271 26.63 9.40 2.31
N ILE A 272 25.84 10.41 2.66
CA ILE A 272 24.70 10.84 1.87
C ILE A 272 25.17 11.94 0.93
N ARG A 273 24.88 11.78 -0.37
CA ARG A 273 25.06 12.82 -1.39
C ARG A 273 23.70 13.27 -1.91
N HIS A 274 23.33 14.52 -1.61
CA HIS A 274 22.09 15.11 -2.11
C HIS A 274 22.23 15.49 -3.59
N ILE A 275 21.24 15.13 -4.39
CA ILE A 275 21.15 15.42 -5.82
C ILE A 275 19.78 16.03 -6.16
N PRO A 276 19.65 16.84 -7.24
CA PRO A 276 18.35 17.29 -7.71
C PRO A 276 17.41 16.12 -8.03
N GLY A 277 16.11 16.28 -7.72
CA GLY A 277 15.11 15.28 -8.02
C GLY A 277 13.72 15.66 -7.49
N PRO A 278 12.67 14.92 -7.83
CA PRO A 278 11.30 15.20 -7.38
C PRO A 278 11.19 15.04 -5.85
N LEU A 279 10.60 16.03 -5.19
CA LEU A 279 10.44 16.04 -3.72
C LEU A 279 9.06 15.54 -3.28
N GLY A 280 8.03 15.78 -4.08
CA GLY A 280 6.63 15.58 -3.67
C GLY A 280 6.26 16.47 -2.48
N VAL A 281 5.29 16.04 -1.67
CA VAL A 281 4.86 16.78 -0.48
C VAL A 281 5.95 16.76 0.61
N ARG A 282 5.98 17.81 1.47
CA ARG A 282 7.03 18.00 2.47
C ARG A 282 6.83 17.20 3.75
N GLY A 283 5.57 17.00 4.19
CA GLY A 283 5.26 16.28 5.43
C GLY A 283 3.98 15.45 5.30
N ARG A 284 4.08 14.13 5.54
CA ARG A 284 2.91 13.24 5.54
C ARG A 284 2.96 12.30 6.73
N SER A 285 1.99 12.45 7.63
CA SER A 285 1.81 11.62 8.82
C SER A 285 0.37 11.13 8.93
N SER A 286 0.16 9.97 9.52
CA SER A 286 -1.18 9.46 9.82
C SER A 286 -1.69 10.03 11.13
N ASP A 287 -2.92 10.54 11.17
CA ASP A 287 -3.65 10.72 12.42
C ASP A 287 -4.39 9.42 12.73
N ASN A 288 -4.00 8.77 13.83
CA ASN A 288 -4.54 7.46 14.22
C ASN A 288 -5.62 7.54 15.31
N LYS A 289 -6.18 8.75 15.58
CA LYS A 289 -7.22 8.91 16.60
C LYS A 289 -8.51 8.17 16.22
N LEU A 290 -8.94 8.27 14.97
CA LEU A 290 -10.19 7.64 14.53
C LEU A 290 -10.10 6.11 14.59
N ILE A 291 -9.01 5.52 14.11
CA ILE A 291 -8.84 4.06 14.15
C ILE A 291 -8.78 3.55 15.60
N GLN A 292 -8.10 4.29 16.49
CA GLN A 292 -8.06 3.95 17.91
C GLN A 292 -9.44 4.04 18.56
N GLU A 293 -10.21 5.09 18.25
CA GLU A 293 -11.58 5.26 18.75
C GLU A 293 -12.53 4.15 18.30
N LYS A 294 -12.48 3.81 17.00
CA LYS A 294 -13.43 2.88 16.38
C LYS A 294 -13.07 1.42 16.50
N LEU A 295 -11.77 1.10 16.48
CA LEU A 295 -11.29 -0.29 16.46
C LEU A 295 -10.50 -0.67 17.71
N GLY A 296 -10.28 0.25 18.66
CA GLY A 296 -9.51 0.01 19.89
C GLY A 296 -8.04 -0.36 19.59
N TRP A 297 -7.50 0.05 18.44
CA TRP A 297 -6.19 -0.36 17.97
C TRP A 297 -5.42 0.80 17.31
N ARG A 298 -4.11 0.74 17.40
CA ARG A 298 -3.15 1.53 16.64
C ARG A 298 -1.86 0.73 16.44
N PRO A 299 -1.03 1.05 15.43
CA PRO A 299 0.28 0.43 15.28
C PRO A 299 1.16 0.60 16.53
N THR A 300 1.94 -0.42 16.83
CA THR A 300 2.80 -0.48 18.03
C THR A 300 4.25 -0.83 17.73
N TRP A 301 4.54 -1.31 16.51
CA TRP A 301 5.91 -1.65 16.15
C TRP A 301 6.74 -0.41 15.87
N PRO A 302 7.92 -0.26 16.51
CA PRO A 302 8.86 0.79 16.17
C PRO A 302 9.29 0.66 14.69
N LEU A 303 9.42 1.79 14.00
CA LEU A 303 9.87 1.83 12.61
C LEU A 303 11.19 1.08 12.43
N SER A 304 12.14 1.27 13.35
CA SER A 304 13.46 0.63 13.30
C SER A 304 13.40 -0.89 13.20
N LYS A 305 12.46 -1.52 13.92
CA LYS A 305 12.28 -2.98 13.89
C LYS A 305 11.86 -3.48 12.51
N GLY A 306 10.83 -2.87 11.93
CA GLY A 306 10.36 -3.24 10.59
C GLY A 306 11.39 -2.92 9.50
N MET A 307 12.10 -1.80 9.65
CA MET A 307 13.16 -1.40 8.72
C MET A 307 14.35 -2.35 8.74
N GLU A 308 14.78 -2.83 9.91
CA GLU A 308 15.88 -3.80 9.98
C GLU A 308 15.50 -5.12 9.28
N ILE A 309 14.31 -5.65 9.53
CA ILE A 309 13.81 -6.87 8.85
C ILE A 309 13.80 -6.66 7.33
N THR A 310 13.28 -5.51 6.87
CA THR A 310 13.21 -5.19 5.45
C THR A 310 14.61 -5.04 4.84
N TYR A 311 15.53 -4.38 5.56
CA TYR A 311 16.92 -4.21 5.11
C TYR A 311 17.60 -5.57 4.96
N ARG A 312 17.52 -6.47 5.95
CA ARG A 312 18.14 -7.80 5.89
C ARG A 312 17.61 -8.60 4.71
N TRP A 313 16.29 -8.58 4.49
CA TRP A 313 15.70 -9.25 3.35
C TRP A 313 16.21 -8.69 2.01
N ILE A 314 16.27 -7.36 1.84
CA ILE A 314 16.80 -6.74 0.60
C ILE A 314 18.30 -7.02 0.45
N GLU A 315 19.07 -6.98 1.54
CA GLU A 315 20.51 -7.32 1.51
C GLU A 315 20.72 -8.75 1.01
N ASP A 316 19.91 -9.70 1.42
CA ASP A 316 19.95 -11.08 0.94
C ASP A 316 19.60 -11.19 -0.55
N GLN A 317 18.59 -10.41 -1.03
CA GLN A 317 18.27 -10.34 -2.47
C GLN A 317 19.47 -9.80 -3.28
N VAL A 318 20.09 -8.72 -2.82
CA VAL A 318 21.29 -8.14 -3.47
C VAL A 318 22.45 -9.12 -3.50
N ARG A 319 22.70 -9.84 -2.39
CA ARG A 319 23.76 -10.87 -2.33
C ARG A 319 23.50 -12.04 -3.28
N SER A 320 22.27 -12.53 -3.32
CA SER A 320 21.88 -13.67 -4.17
C SER A 320 22.05 -13.36 -5.66
N ARG A 321 21.87 -12.10 -6.07
CA ARG A 321 22.15 -11.67 -7.46
C ARG A 321 23.62 -11.62 -7.82
N ARG A 322 24.48 -11.26 -6.86
CA ARG A 322 25.94 -11.19 -7.09
C ARG A 322 26.58 -12.57 -7.15
N ASN A 323 25.92 -13.58 -6.60
CA ASN A 323 26.37 -14.98 -6.56
C ASN A 323 25.21 -15.90 -7.02
N PRO A 324 24.85 -15.89 -8.33
CA PRO A 324 23.75 -16.66 -8.87
C PRO A 324 24.01 -18.19 -8.85
#